data_365af604eb15db44a93b0ea2cad7ac39
#
_entry.id   365af604eb15db44a93b0ea2cad7ac39
#
_cell.length_a   1.000
_cell.length_b   1.000
_cell.length_c   1.000
_cell.angle_alpha   90.00
_cell.angle_beta   90.00
_cell.angle_gamma   90.00
#
_symmetry.space_group_name_H-M   'P 1'
#
loop_
_entity.id
_entity.type
_entity.pdbx_description
1 polymer ?
#
loop_
_entity_poly.entity_id
_entity_poly.type
_entity_poly.pdbx_seq_one_letter_code
_entity_poly.pdbx_strand_id
1 'polypeptide(L)'
;MLLFCCWLCLLSAMSQAQDHFQVNDLCDVKIDYIQKVQVQNPSQMPASGWQSVSLPDNWQRNWKDYHGGAWYKIVWNWSCQDNIRLAEPIAFSIDYINSAGAVFLNGDLLWSDQHLQEPLSKSWNMPRYWILPISGLNKDSNEILVYVQGYSFQNAGLGKIEFNNVLVNSQKHLGEIWDRRTLFQMNMIFSAMIGIICFIVWQFRRSETTFGW
;
A
#
# COMPACT_ATOMS: atom_id res chain seq x y z
N MET A 1 7.89 -35.22 -20.45
CA MET A 1 6.90 -35.57 -19.41
C MET A 1 7.47 -35.62 -18.00
N LEU A 2 8.66 -36.15 -17.77
CA LEU A 2 9.31 -36.21 -16.43
C LEU A 2 9.69 -34.86 -15.82
N LEU A 3 10.10 -33.86 -16.60
CA LEU A 3 10.47 -32.53 -16.12
C LEU A 3 9.27 -31.70 -15.63
N PHE A 4 8.08 -31.96 -16.12
CA PHE A 4 6.85 -31.28 -15.71
C PHE A 4 6.33 -31.80 -14.34
N CYS A 5 6.53 -33.06 -14.03
CA CYS A 5 6.20 -33.66 -12.72
C CYS A 5 7.11 -33.12 -11.60
N CYS A 6 8.41 -32.91 -11.86
CA CYS A 6 9.32 -32.36 -10.87
C CYS A 6 8.98 -30.91 -10.47
N TRP A 7 8.44 -30.11 -11.40
CA TRP A 7 8.05 -28.71 -11.15
C TRP A 7 6.78 -28.63 -10.30
N LEU A 8 5.83 -29.54 -10.49
CA LEU A 8 4.62 -29.62 -9.65
C LEU A 8 4.92 -30.09 -8.22
N CYS A 9 5.92 -30.95 -8.01
CA CYS A 9 6.33 -31.37 -6.68
C CYS A 9 7.06 -30.29 -5.89
N LEU A 10 7.77 -29.38 -6.56
CA LEU A 10 8.42 -28.23 -5.90
C LEU A 10 7.42 -27.17 -5.45
N LEU A 11 6.29 -27.01 -6.15
CA LEU A 11 5.21 -26.10 -5.76
C LEU A 11 4.41 -26.61 -4.55
N SER A 12 4.30 -27.92 -4.37
CA SER A 12 3.59 -28.49 -3.22
C SER A 12 4.40 -28.47 -1.91
N ALA A 13 5.73 -28.37 -1.98
CA ALA A 13 6.59 -28.30 -0.80
C ALA A 13 6.65 -26.92 -0.14
N MET A 14 6.24 -25.87 -0.84
CA MET A 14 6.19 -24.50 -0.28
C MET A 14 4.91 -24.18 0.50
N SER A 15 3.93 -25.08 0.51
CA SER A 15 2.61 -24.85 1.12
C SER A 15 2.50 -25.27 2.60
N GLN A 16 3.56 -25.75 3.26
CA GLN A 16 3.44 -26.34 4.62
C GLN A 16 4.22 -25.63 5.73
N ALA A 17 4.71 -24.43 5.51
CA ALA A 17 5.35 -23.66 6.59
C ALA A 17 4.52 -22.41 6.96
N GLN A 18 3.20 -22.58 7.13
CA GLN A 18 2.40 -21.62 7.89
C GLN A 18 2.33 -22.12 9.34
N ASP A 19 3.43 -21.96 10.06
CA ASP A 19 3.35 -21.95 11.51
C ASP A 19 2.41 -20.81 11.91
N HIS A 20 1.26 -21.15 12.45
CA HIS A 20 0.36 -20.28 13.14
C HIS A 20 1.08 -19.71 14.39
N PHE A 21 1.90 -18.70 14.16
CA PHE A 21 2.40 -17.89 15.24
C PHE A 21 1.20 -17.07 15.74
N GLN A 22 0.56 -17.51 16.81
CA GLN A 22 -0.45 -16.72 17.52
C GLN A 22 0.28 -15.55 18.19
N VAL A 23 0.35 -14.44 17.50
CA VAL A 23 0.74 -13.17 18.08
C VAL A 23 -0.41 -12.77 18.99
N ASN A 24 -0.23 -12.85 20.28
CA ASN A 24 -1.14 -12.22 21.23
C ASN A 24 -1.01 -10.71 20.99
N ASP A 25 -2.05 -10.08 20.47
CA ASP A 25 -2.16 -8.63 20.36
C ASP A 25 -2.17 -8.04 21.78
N LEU A 26 -0.99 -7.70 22.28
CA LEU A 26 -0.81 -7.16 23.64
C LEU A 26 -1.28 -5.72 23.75
N CYS A 27 -1.42 -5.03 22.63
CA CYS A 27 -1.89 -3.65 22.56
C CYS A 27 -3.06 -3.54 21.58
N ASP A 28 -4.16 -2.96 22.05
CA ASP A 28 -5.31 -2.64 21.23
C ASP A 28 -5.21 -1.20 20.71
N VAL A 29 -5.49 -1.00 19.42
CA VAL A 29 -5.48 0.32 18.76
C VAL A 29 -6.88 0.67 18.34
N LYS A 30 -7.37 1.83 18.76
CA LYS A 30 -8.67 2.35 18.42
C LYS A 30 -8.55 3.63 17.63
N ILE A 31 -9.18 3.66 16.45
CA ILE A 31 -9.34 4.89 15.66
C ILE A 31 -10.55 5.63 16.17
N ASP A 32 -10.37 6.87 16.59
CA ASP A 32 -11.45 7.71 17.11
C ASP A 32 -12.23 8.35 15.98
N TYR A 33 -11.53 8.98 15.03
CA TYR A 33 -12.16 9.53 13.83
C TYR A 33 -11.16 9.73 12.68
N ILE A 34 -11.72 9.82 11.48
CA ILE A 34 -10.97 10.15 10.25
C ILE A 34 -11.68 11.31 9.57
N GLN A 35 -10.92 12.35 9.24
CA GLN A 35 -11.40 13.53 8.55
C GLN A 35 -10.52 13.86 7.35
N LYS A 36 -11.09 14.56 6.36
CA LYS A 36 -10.35 15.06 5.21
C LYS A 36 -10.71 16.52 4.92
N VAL A 37 -9.79 17.22 4.28
CA VAL A 37 -9.97 18.60 3.82
C VAL A 37 -9.21 18.82 2.52
N GLN A 38 -9.82 19.56 1.59
CA GLN A 38 -9.15 20.00 0.35
C GLN A 38 -8.19 21.14 0.64
N VAL A 39 -7.07 21.17 -0.08
CA VAL A 39 -6.10 22.26 0.00
C VAL A 39 -5.49 22.56 -1.35
N GLN A 40 -5.33 23.86 -1.65
CA GLN A 40 -4.66 24.31 -2.86
C GLN A 40 -3.14 24.39 -2.67
N ASN A 41 -2.69 24.68 -1.46
CA ASN A 41 -1.27 24.78 -1.14
C ASN A 41 -0.87 23.69 -0.13
N PRO A 42 0.02 22.76 -0.50
CA PRO A 42 0.45 21.65 0.37
C PRO A 42 1.12 22.09 1.67
N SER A 43 1.73 23.28 1.66
CA SER A 43 2.47 23.79 2.83
C SER A 43 1.58 24.36 3.93
N GLN A 44 0.28 24.48 3.70
CA GLN A 44 -0.66 25.08 4.65
C GLN A 44 -1.76 24.07 5.02
N MET A 45 -1.74 23.62 6.25
CA MET A 45 -2.83 22.82 6.79
C MET A 45 -4.00 23.73 7.16
N PRO A 46 -5.20 23.50 6.59
CA PRO A 46 -6.36 24.33 6.89
C PRO A 46 -6.81 24.19 8.36
N ALA A 47 -7.13 25.33 8.99
CA ALA A 47 -7.66 25.33 10.35
C ALA A 47 -9.13 24.87 10.42
N SER A 48 -9.88 24.91 9.31
CA SER A 48 -11.30 24.58 9.23
C SER A 48 -11.64 23.87 7.93
N GLY A 49 -12.89 23.41 7.78
CA GLY A 49 -13.36 22.72 6.56
C GLY A 49 -13.19 21.21 6.59
N TRP A 50 -12.79 20.65 7.72
CA TRP A 50 -12.64 19.20 7.89
C TRP A 50 -13.98 18.49 7.81
N GLN A 51 -14.02 17.43 7.03
CA GLN A 51 -15.19 16.58 6.80
C GLN A 51 -14.87 15.14 7.22
N SER A 52 -15.78 14.49 7.92
CA SER A 52 -15.64 13.07 8.24
C SER A 52 -15.64 12.24 6.97
N VAL A 53 -14.80 11.21 6.93
CA VAL A 53 -14.64 10.33 5.78
C VAL A 53 -14.47 8.88 6.23
N SER A 54 -15.02 7.95 5.45
CA SER A 54 -14.75 6.52 5.58
C SER A 54 -13.73 6.10 4.52
N LEU A 55 -12.75 5.29 4.94
CA LEU A 55 -11.76 4.72 4.03
C LEU A 55 -12.19 3.33 3.52
N PRO A 56 -11.88 2.95 2.30
CA PRO A 56 -11.09 3.70 1.32
C PRO A 56 -11.87 4.87 0.70
N ASP A 57 -11.20 5.99 0.50
CA ASP A 57 -11.76 7.19 -0.13
C ASP A 57 -11.25 7.36 -1.56
N ASN A 58 -12.16 7.70 -2.47
CA ASN A 58 -11.85 7.96 -3.88
C ASN A 58 -12.45 9.30 -4.28
N TRP A 59 -11.61 10.22 -4.75
CA TRP A 59 -12.05 11.58 -5.10
C TRP A 59 -13.00 11.62 -6.30
N GLN A 60 -12.90 10.68 -7.23
CA GLN A 60 -13.82 10.62 -8.36
C GLN A 60 -15.28 10.49 -7.92
N ARG A 61 -15.53 9.87 -6.76
CA ARG A 61 -16.89 9.74 -6.20
C ARG A 61 -17.36 10.97 -5.45
N ASN A 62 -16.44 11.61 -4.70
CA ASN A 62 -16.78 12.63 -3.72
C ASN A 62 -16.45 14.06 -4.20
N TRP A 63 -15.42 14.22 -5.03
CA TRP A 63 -14.89 15.50 -5.51
C TRP A 63 -14.63 15.42 -7.02
N LYS A 64 -15.70 15.41 -7.80
CA LYS A 64 -15.60 15.39 -9.26
C LYS A 64 -14.78 16.58 -9.75
N ASP A 65 -13.92 16.33 -10.74
CA ASP A 65 -13.06 17.34 -11.39
C ASP A 65 -12.10 18.09 -10.45
N TYR A 66 -11.88 17.57 -9.23
CA TYR A 66 -10.93 18.17 -8.31
C TYR A 66 -9.49 17.86 -8.69
N HIS A 67 -8.65 18.90 -8.68
CA HIS A 67 -7.21 18.83 -8.91
C HIS A 67 -6.52 19.56 -7.77
N GLY A 68 -5.60 18.91 -7.08
CA GLY A 68 -4.89 19.55 -5.96
C GLY A 68 -4.52 18.59 -4.87
N GLY A 69 -4.40 19.10 -3.67
CA GLY A 69 -4.03 18.36 -2.48
C GLY A 69 -5.20 18.13 -1.53
N ALA A 70 -5.11 17.09 -0.75
CA ALA A 70 -5.99 16.87 0.39
C ALA A 70 -5.19 16.37 1.59
N TRP A 71 -5.56 16.87 2.75
CA TRP A 71 -5.11 16.31 4.01
C TRP A 71 -6.15 15.34 4.56
N TYR A 72 -5.68 14.20 5.03
CA TYR A 72 -6.43 13.25 5.84
C TYR A 72 -5.86 13.27 7.25
N LYS A 73 -6.73 13.46 8.23
CA LYS A 73 -6.41 13.44 9.64
C LYS A 73 -6.99 12.18 10.27
N ILE A 74 -6.16 11.35 10.85
CA ILE A 74 -6.51 10.12 11.53
C ILE A 74 -6.13 10.29 12.98
N VAL A 75 -7.12 10.36 13.86
CA VAL A 75 -6.90 10.43 15.30
C VAL A 75 -7.18 9.07 15.91
N TRP A 76 -6.24 8.60 16.70
CA TRP A 76 -6.24 7.26 17.27
C TRP A 76 -5.59 7.21 18.63
N ASN A 77 -5.95 6.22 19.43
CA ASN A 77 -5.34 5.92 20.70
C ASN A 77 -4.95 4.45 20.77
N TRP A 78 -4.14 4.10 21.75
CA TRP A 78 -3.69 2.74 21.99
C TRP A 78 -3.69 2.44 23.49
N SER A 79 -3.98 1.18 23.82
CA SER A 79 -3.91 0.67 25.18
C SER A 79 -3.28 -0.71 25.18
N CYS A 80 -2.36 -0.95 26.09
CA CYS A 80 -1.77 -2.26 26.29
C CYS A 80 -2.20 -2.84 27.63
N GLN A 81 -2.36 -4.16 27.72
CA GLN A 81 -2.62 -4.85 28.96
C GLN A 81 -1.49 -4.64 29.97
N ASP A 82 -1.86 -4.59 31.25
CA ASP A 82 -1.02 -4.19 32.37
C ASP A 82 0.41 -4.75 32.38
N ASN A 83 1.36 -3.85 32.64
CA ASN A 83 2.80 -4.10 32.89
C ASN A 83 3.68 -4.57 31.74
N ILE A 84 3.17 -4.75 30.55
CA ILE A 84 4.02 -4.96 29.38
C ILE A 84 4.26 -3.59 28.75
N ARG A 85 5.35 -2.94 29.16
CA ARG A 85 5.88 -1.79 28.45
C ARG A 85 6.03 -2.22 27.01
N LEU A 86 5.58 -1.39 26.08
CA LEU A 86 5.73 -1.49 24.62
C LEU A 86 6.96 -2.33 24.21
N ALA A 87 6.89 -3.64 24.39
CA ALA A 87 7.94 -4.56 23.93
C ALA A 87 7.85 -4.72 22.40
N GLU A 88 6.66 -4.49 21.85
CA GLU A 88 6.42 -4.63 20.43
C GLU A 88 5.95 -3.32 19.82
N PRO A 89 6.67 -2.79 18.81
CA PRO A 89 6.28 -1.57 18.13
C PRO A 89 4.99 -1.78 17.32
N ILE A 90 4.16 -0.75 17.27
CA ILE A 90 2.94 -0.71 16.47
C ILE A 90 3.33 -0.43 15.02
N ALA A 91 2.79 -1.21 14.09
CA ALA A 91 2.91 -0.94 12.67
C ALA A 91 1.63 -0.32 12.13
N PHE A 92 1.77 0.75 11.35
CA PHE A 92 0.72 1.42 10.61
C PHE A 92 0.84 1.10 9.14
N SER A 93 -0.23 0.69 8.50
CA SER A 93 -0.25 0.38 7.06
C SER A 93 -1.33 1.14 6.31
N ILE A 94 -1.04 1.42 5.06
CA ILE A 94 -1.93 2.04 4.09
C ILE A 94 -1.92 1.18 2.82
N ASP A 95 -3.08 0.75 2.36
CA ASP A 95 -3.22 -0.05 1.14
C ASP A 95 -2.67 0.66 -0.09
N TYR A 96 -2.96 1.95 -0.22
CA TYR A 96 -2.43 2.81 -1.27
C TYR A 96 -2.62 4.29 -0.94
N ILE A 97 -1.71 5.11 -1.45
CA ILE A 97 -1.87 6.54 -1.64
C ILE A 97 -1.87 6.72 -3.16
N ASN A 98 -3.02 6.99 -3.75
CA ASN A 98 -3.09 7.14 -5.20
C ASN A 98 -2.60 8.53 -5.60
N SER A 99 -1.63 8.56 -6.49
CA SER A 99 -0.75 9.65 -6.91
C SER A 99 0.41 9.86 -5.94
N ALA A 100 0.70 11.08 -5.51
CA ALA A 100 1.82 11.38 -4.63
C ALA A 100 1.33 11.71 -3.21
N GLY A 101 2.13 11.44 -2.21
CA GLY A 101 1.74 11.73 -0.83
C GLY A 101 2.88 11.83 0.16
N ALA A 102 2.53 12.26 1.36
CA ALA A 102 3.39 12.30 2.53
C ALA A 102 2.61 11.90 3.78
N VAL A 103 3.29 11.28 4.73
CA VAL A 103 2.72 10.79 5.98
C VAL A 103 3.48 11.40 7.14
N PHE A 104 2.74 11.91 8.11
CA PHE A 104 3.28 12.53 9.32
C PHE A 104 2.68 11.85 10.54
N LEU A 105 3.47 11.70 11.60
CA LEU A 105 3.06 11.21 12.91
C LEU A 105 3.28 12.31 13.94
N ASN A 106 2.23 12.75 14.61
CA ASN A 106 2.26 13.78 15.65
C ASN A 106 3.03 15.06 15.23
N GLY A 107 2.97 15.40 13.94
CA GLY A 107 3.65 16.57 13.34
C GLY A 107 5.02 16.25 12.72
N ASP A 108 5.63 15.12 13.03
CA ASP A 108 6.91 14.72 12.47
C ASP A 108 6.72 13.96 11.15
N LEU A 109 7.56 14.27 10.15
CA LEU A 109 7.53 13.59 8.86
C LEU A 109 7.98 12.13 9.00
N LEU A 110 7.07 11.20 8.72
CA LEU A 110 7.35 9.78 8.71
C LEU A 110 7.83 9.30 7.34
N TRP A 111 7.21 9.81 6.29
CA TRP A 111 7.54 9.45 4.91
C TRP A 111 6.96 10.45 3.91
N SER A 112 7.62 10.62 2.76
CA SER A 112 7.15 11.42 1.62
C SER A 112 7.60 10.82 0.30
N ASP A 113 6.75 10.91 -0.73
CA ASP A 113 7.17 10.72 -2.12
C ASP A 113 8.19 11.80 -2.52
N GLN A 114 9.03 11.47 -3.48
CA GLN A 114 10.10 12.35 -3.96
C GLN A 114 9.55 13.62 -4.61
N HIS A 115 8.45 13.50 -5.36
CA HIS A 115 7.83 14.60 -6.09
C HIS A 115 6.36 14.75 -5.70
N LEU A 116 6.08 15.76 -4.87
CA LEU A 116 4.72 16.20 -4.51
C LEU A 116 4.19 17.33 -5.42
N GLN A 117 5.04 17.82 -6.33
CA GLN A 117 4.72 18.77 -7.40
C GLN A 117 5.00 18.14 -8.76
N GLU A 118 4.40 18.69 -9.81
CA GLU A 118 4.60 18.12 -11.16
C GLU A 118 6.07 18.18 -11.62
N PRO A 119 6.56 17.08 -12.19
CA PRO A 119 5.88 15.80 -12.44
C PRO A 119 5.70 14.96 -11.18
N LEU A 120 4.43 14.66 -10.83
CA LEU A 120 4.09 13.91 -9.62
C LEU A 120 4.69 12.50 -9.61
N SER A 121 5.09 12.04 -8.44
CA SER A 121 5.41 10.63 -8.21
C SER A 121 4.18 9.77 -8.51
N LYS A 122 4.37 8.67 -9.25
CA LYS A 122 3.29 7.73 -9.63
C LYS A 122 3.37 6.48 -8.76
N SER A 123 2.85 6.59 -7.56
CA SER A 123 2.89 5.51 -6.57
C SER A 123 1.53 4.79 -6.44
N TRP A 124 0.95 4.41 -7.60
CA TRP A 124 -0.37 3.81 -7.63
C TRP A 124 -0.38 2.38 -7.10
N ASN A 125 -1.46 2.05 -6.39
CA ASN A 125 -1.74 0.71 -5.91
C ASN A 125 -0.55 0.05 -5.17
N MET A 126 0.23 0.86 -4.48
CA MET A 126 1.42 0.40 -3.76
C MET A 126 1.12 0.37 -2.26
N PRO A 127 1.03 -0.81 -1.66
CA PRO A 127 0.85 -0.93 -0.21
C PRO A 127 2.10 -0.44 0.50
N ARG A 128 1.90 0.22 1.64
CA ARG A 128 2.96 0.75 2.47
C ARG A 128 2.70 0.43 3.92
N TYR A 129 3.76 0.22 4.68
CA TYR A 129 3.66 0.18 6.12
C TYR A 129 4.89 0.81 6.78
N TRP A 130 4.70 1.32 7.96
CA TRP A 130 5.73 1.93 8.78
C TRP A 130 5.65 1.36 10.19
N ILE A 131 6.82 1.16 10.79
CA ILE A 131 6.93 0.86 12.20
C ILE A 131 6.93 2.20 12.92
N LEU A 132 5.94 2.44 13.77
CA LEU A 132 5.80 3.70 14.48
C LEU A 132 6.84 3.79 15.61
N PRO A 133 7.66 4.85 15.66
CA PRO A 133 8.64 5.01 16.71
C PRO A 133 7.93 5.27 18.04
N ILE A 134 8.21 4.44 19.03
CA ILE A 134 7.59 4.54 20.38
C ILE A 134 7.82 5.92 21.00
N SER A 135 9.00 6.51 20.76
CA SER A 135 9.33 7.86 21.25
C SER A 135 8.46 8.97 20.65
N GLY A 136 7.85 8.73 19.49
CA GLY A 136 6.92 9.65 18.84
C GLY A 136 5.45 9.44 19.21
N LEU A 137 5.13 8.44 20.04
CA LEU A 137 3.77 8.14 20.46
C LEU A 137 3.40 8.82 21.77
N ASN A 138 2.24 9.47 21.76
CA ASN A 138 1.60 10.01 22.97
C ASN A 138 0.76 8.93 23.64
N LYS A 139 0.61 9.02 24.98
CA LYS A 139 -0.17 8.04 25.76
C LYS A 139 -1.67 8.13 25.51
N ASP A 140 -2.19 9.35 25.34
CA ASP A 140 -3.63 9.60 25.34
C ASP A 140 -4.21 9.65 23.91
N SER A 141 -3.55 10.35 23.00
CA SER A 141 -4.03 10.54 21.64
C SER A 141 -2.87 10.77 20.67
N ASN A 142 -2.96 10.15 19.52
CA ASN A 142 -1.98 10.30 18.43
C ASN A 142 -2.70 10.74 17.17
N GLU A 143 -1.98 11.47 16.33
CA GLU A 143 -2.46 11.97 15.07
C GLU A 143 -1.56 11.45 13.94
N ILE A 144 -2.16 10.85 12.92
CA ILE A 144 -1.50 10.62 11.64
C ILE A 144 -2.13 11.56 10.63
N LEU A 145 -1.29 12.37 10.00
CA LEU A 145 -1.67 13.22 8.88
C LEU A 145 -1.14 12.61 7.59
N VAL A 146 -2.03 12.42 6.62
CA VAL A 146 -1.65 11.95 5.29
C VAL A 146 -2.00 13.03 4.29
N TYR A 147 -0.97 13.57 3.64
CA TYR A 147 -1.15 14.45 2.49
C TYR A 147 -1.24 13.61 1.21
N VAL A 148 -2.21 13.91 0.38
CA VAL A 148 -2.37 13.29 -0.95
C VAL A 148 -2.44 14.39 -1.99
N GLN A 149 -1.58 14.34 -2.99
CA GLN A 149 -1.60 15.22 -4.15
C GLN A 149 -1.99 14.41 -5.38
N GLY A 150 -3.02 14.86 -6.11
CA GLY A 150 -3.46 14.12 -7.26
C GLY A 150 -4.63 14.72 -8.01
N TYR A 151 -5.20 13.92 -8.89
CA TYR A 151 -6.30 14.30 -9.78
C TYR A 151 -7.46 13.31 -9.60
N SER A 152 -8.69 13.83 -9.49
CA SER A 152 -9.89 13.00 -9.33
C SER A 152 -10.07 11.99 -10.46
N PHE A 153 -9.77 12.38 -11.71
CA PHE A 153 -9.86 11.51 -12.88
C PHE A 153 -8.83 10.35 -12.88
N GLN A 154 -7.77 10.45 -12.06
CA GLN A 154 -6.79 9.39 -11.84
C GLN A 154 -7.10 8.57 -10.58
N ASN A 155 -8.32 8.64 -10.06
CA ASN A 155 -8.73 7.97 -8.82
C ASN A 155 -7.86 8.33 -7.62
N ALA A 156 -7.40 9.59 -7.52
CA ALA A 156 -6.69 10.05 -6.34
C ALA A 156 -7.50 9.79 -5.07
N GLY A 157 -6.83 9.56 -3.97
CA GLY A 157 -7.45 9.26 -2.68
C GLY A 157 -6.58 8.40 -1.79
N LEU A 158 -7.15 8.00 -0.66
CA LEU A 158 -6.49 7.22 0.39
C LEU A 158 -7.15 5.85 0.53
N GLY A 159 -6.34 4.80 0.50
CA GLY A 159 -6.74 3.42 0.72
C GLY A 159 -7.14 3.13 2.16
N LYS A 160 -7.47 1.86 2.42
CA LYS A 160 -7.72 1.38 3.77
C LYS A 160 -6.47 1.54 4.62
N ILE A 161 -6.66 1.87 5.88
CA ILE A 161 -5.60 1.94 6.88
C ILE A 161 -5.79 0.84 7.92
N GLU A 162 -4.71 0.33 8.45
CA GLU A 162 -4.72 -0.65 9.52
C GLU A 162 -3.54 -0.44 10.47
N PHE A 163 -3.80 -0.74 11.74
CA PHE A 163 -2.78 -0.84 12.76
C PHE A 163 -2.67 -2.30 13.19
N ASN A 164 -1.47 -2.82 13.23
CA ASN A 164 -1.21 -4.21 13.61
C ASN A 164 0.16 -4.34 14.26
N ASN A 165 0.45 -5.52 14.74
CA ASN A 165 1.80 -5.92 15.09
C ASN A 165 2.70 -5.93 13.84
N VAL A 166 3.99 -5.64 14.02
CA VAL A 166 4.97 -5.56 12.93
C VAL A 166 5.07 -6.85 12.14
N LEU A 167 5.02 -8.02 12.79
CA LEU A 167 5.11 -9.32 12.13
C LEU A 167 3.90 -9.56 11.21
N VAL A 168 2.69 -9.31 11.71
CA VAL A 168 1.45 -9.44 10.95
C VAL A 168 1.46 -8.50 9.75
N ASN A 169 1.83 -7.22 9.96
CA ASN A 169 1.90 -6.25 8.87
C ASN A 169 2.97 -6.59 7.82
N SER A 170 4.12 -7.09 8.24
CA SER A 170 5.19 -7.47 7.31
C SER A 170 4.77 -8.64 6.41
N GLN A 171 4.13 -9.66 6.97
CA GLN A 171 3.62 -10.80 6.21
C GLN A 171 2.52 -10.38 5.25
N LYS A 172 1.56 -9.59 5.72
CA LYS A 172 0.49 -9.02 4.89
C LYS A 172 1.07 -8.20 3.73
N HIS A 173 2.01 -7.31 4.02
CA HIS A 173 2.67 -6.46 3.04
C HIS A 173 3.39 -7.27 1.95
N LEU A 174 4.11 -8.33 2.33
CA LEU A 174 4.76 -9.23 1.37
C LEU A 174 3.72 -9.90 0.45
N GLY A 175 2.60 -10.36 1.00
CA GLY A 175 1.49 -10.94 0.23
C GLY A 175 0.89 -9.91 -0.75
N GLU A 176 0.64 -8.70 -0.30
CA GLU A 176 0.08 -7.63 -1.13
C GLU A 176 1.03 -7.19 -2.25
N ILE A 177 2.35 -7.12 -2.00
CA ILE A 177 3.34 -6.85 -3.06
C ILE A 177 3.35 -8.00 -4.06
N TRP A 178 3.28 -9.25 -3.58
CA TRP A 178 3.25 -10.40 -4.46
C TRP A 178 2.06 -10.35 -5.39
N ASP A 179 0.85 -10.15 -4.86
CA ASP A 179 -0.39 -10.14 -5.64
C ASP A 179 -0.49 -8.94 -6.58
N ARG A 180 -0.11 -7.76 -6.12
CA ARG A 180 -0.30 -6.52 -6.88
C ARG A 180 0.83 -6.20 -7.86
N ARG A 181 2.00 -6.79 -7.69
CA ARG A 181 3.19 -6.44 -8.46
C ARG A 181 3.93 -7.63 -9.04
N THR A 182 4.28 -8.60 -8.22
CA THR A 182 5.14 -9.72 -8.64
C THR A 182 4.43 -10.62 -9.65
N LEU A 183 3.16 -10.94 -9.43
CA LEU A 183 2.38 -11.76 -10.38
C LEU A 183 2.28 -11.11 -11.76
N PHE A 184 2.05 -9.80 -11.83
CA PHE A 184 2.00 -9.08 -13.11
C PHE A 184 3.36 -9.09 -13.82
N GLN A 185 4.45 -8.88 -13.09
CA GLN A 185 5.80 -8.93 -13.64
C GLN A 185 6.14 -10.33 -14.16
N MET A 186 5.80 -11.37 -13.41
CA MET A 186 5.98 -12.76 -13.83
C MET A 186 5.22 -13.07 -15.12
N ASN A 187 3.93 -12.67 -15.18
CA ASN A 187 3.11 -12.88 -16.38
C ASN A 187 3.68 -12.14 -17.61
N MET A 188 4.19 -10.93 -17.42
CA MET A 188 4.84 -10.17 -18.50
C MET A 188 6.11 -10.90 -19.00
N ILE A 189 6.94 -11.42 -18.09
CA ILE A 189 8.15 -12.18 -18.45
C ILE A 189 7.78 -13.45 -19.22
N PHE A 190 6.80 -14.23 -18.74
CA PHE A 190 6.34 -15.42 -19.44
C PHE A 190 5.81 -15.10 -20.84
N SER A 191 5.01 -14.06 -20.98
CA SER A 191 4.50 -13.63 -22.28
C SER A 191 5.62 -13.24 -23.25
N ALA A 192 6.63 -12.52 -22.74
CA ALA A 192 7.79 -12.15 -23.53
C ALA A 192 8.60 -13.40 -23.97
N MET A 193 8.79 -14.36 -23.09
CA MET A 193 9.48 -15.62 -23.42
C MET A 193 8.73 -16.41 -24.51
N ILE A 194 7.42 -16.54 -24.40
CA ILE A 194 6.60 -17.20 -25.41
C ILE A 194 6.72 -16.47 -26.77
N GLY A 195 6.65 -15.14 -26.75
CA GLY A 195 6.83 -14.31 -27.95
C GLY A 195 8.19 -14.54 -28.63
N ILE A 196 9.27 -14.61 -27.85
CA ILE A 196 10.62 -14.92 -28.37
C ILE A 196 10.66 -16.31 -28.98
N ILE A 197 10.10 -17.32 -28.32
CA ILE A 197 10.05 -18.69 -28.86
C ILE A 197 9.29 -18.73 -30.18
N CYS A 198 8.11 -18.12 -30.24
CA CYS A 198 7.32 -18.04 -31.47
C CYS A 198 8.08 -17.34 -32.59
N PHE A 199 8.79 -16.24 -32.26
CA PHE A 199 9.62 -15.52 -33.23
C PHE A 199 10.76 -16.39 -33.78
N ILE A 200 11.45 -17.14 -32.91
CA ILE A 200 12.51 -18.05 -33.31
C ILE A 200 11.96 -19.16 -34.23
N VAL A 201 10.86 -19.80 -33.83
CA VAL A 201 10.21 -20.82 -34.67
C VAL A 201 9.81 -20.27 -36.02
N TRP A 202 9.25 -19.06 -36.06
CA TRP A 202 8.89 -18.39 -37.30
C TRP A 202 10.12 -18.12 -38.21
N GLN A 203 11.25 -17.71 -37.64
CA GLN A 203 12.49 -17.47 -38.38
C GLN A 203 13.00 -18.76 -39.06
N PHE A 204 12.91 -19.91 -38.38
CA PHE A 204 13.36 -21.19 -38.92
C PHE A 204 12.37 -21.85 -39.91
N ARG A 205 11.08 -21.49 -39.85
CA ARG A 205 10.01 -22.05 -40.65
C ARG A 205 9.36 -21.02 -41.60
N ARG A 206 10.16 -20.11 -42.11
CA ARG A 206 9.68 -19.07 -43.05
C ARG A 206 8.95 -19.58 -44.33
N SER A 207 9.14 -20.86 -44.65
CA SER A 207 8.47 -21.48 -45.81
C SER A 207 7.01 -21.88 -45.53
N GLU A 208 6.60 -21.88 -44.26
CA GLU A 208 5.23 -22.23 -43.89
C GLU A 208 4.42 -20.98 -43.56
N THR A 209 3.54 -20.60 -44.51
CA THR A 209 2.70 -19.39 -44.44
C THR A 209 1.69 -19.40 -43.28
N THR A 210 1.45 -20.56 -42.67
CA THR A 210 0.46 -20.77 -41.59
C THR A 210 0.81 -20.05 -40.28
N PHE A 211 2.07 -19.63 -40.05
CA PHE A 211 2.53 -18.94 -38.85
C PHE A 211 2.69 -17.43 -39.01
N GLY A 212 2.34 -16.88 -40.18
CA GLY A 212 2.50 -15.46 -40.51
C GLY A 212 1.20 -14.64 -40.53
N TRP A 213 0.09 -15.20 -40.04
CA TRP A 213 -1.22 -14.55 -39.94
C TRP A 213 -1.64 -14.37 -38.51
#